data_929fb2cd6c6641d810f8800a597949f4
#
_entry.id   929fb2cd6c6641d810f8800a597949f4
#
_cell.length_a   1.000
_cell.length_b   1.000
_cell.length_c   1.000
_cell.angle_alpha   90.00
_cell.angle_beta   90.00
_cell.angle_gamma   90.00
#
_symmetry.space_group_name_H-M   'P 1'
#
loop_
_entity.id
_entity.type
_entity.pdbx_description
1 polymer ?
#
loop_
_entity_poly.entity_id
_entity_poly.type
_entity_poly.pdbx_seq_one_letter_code
_entity_poly.pdbx_strand_id
1 'polypeptide(L)'
;MYDVIICGSGPAGMSAALFLKRANLNIMIIEKATPGGKLISTVLIENYPGYIENTGIDLAMIMDRQTKRFKIPYTFAEVVSVEKLAEEHFLIHTTDGDYEAKRVIWAAGTIAKLLNAKNEQEFVGRGISYCAICDGSFHEKQDVVVIGGGNSALEEALYLAKICNKVTIITRGHQFRADKVLMEKARNNEKIVLIEHHETISFDGSTLLEKVVIRDRDTGQITELSARGAFIYIGFTPSSTILSNFDILNDEKYIVVDQNCETKVKGLYAAGDCIEKQVRQIATAVADGISCASAIIKKF
;
A
#
# COMPACT_ATOMS: atom_id res chain seq x y z
N MET A 1 -28.63 9.02 4.25
CA MET A 1 -28.05 7.70 4.57
C MET A 1 -27.80 6.93 3.28
N TYR A 2 -26.62 6.38 3.10
CA TYR A 2 -26.23 5.53 1.96
C TYR A 2 -26.60 4.07 2.22
N ASP A 3 -26.79 3.29 1.14
CA ASP A 3 -26.92 1.83 1.29
C ASP A 3 -25.56 1.21 1.65
N VAL A 4 -24.47 1.70 1.00
CA VAL A 4 -23.10 1.27 1.30
C VAL A 4 -22.13 2.44 1.17
N ILE A 5 -21.26 2.59 2.16
CA ILE A 5 -20.07 3.45 2.07
C ILE A 5 -18.83 2.55 1.94
N ILE A 6 -17.95 2.89 0.98
CA ILE A 6 -16.72 2.19 0.71
C ILE A 6 -15.55 3.07 1.14
N CYS A 7 -14.75 2.62 2.08
CA CYS A 7 -13.58 3.33 2.60
C CYS A 7 -12.31 2.86 1.87
N GLY A 8 -11.82 3.68 0.96
CA GLY A 8 -10.66 3.42 0.11
C GLY A 8 -11.03 3.14 -1.35
N SER A 9 -10.26 3.73 -2.27
CA SER A 9 -10.42 3.61 -3.72
C SER A 9 -9.24 2.90 -4.41
N GLY A 10 -8.67 1.92 -3.75
CA GLY A 10 -7.79 0.94 -4.40
C GLY A 10 -8.59 -0.05 -5.27
N PRO A 11 -7.93 -1.04 -5.90
CA PRO A 11 -8.59 -2.03 -6.77
C PRO A 11 -9.80 -2.72 -6.11
N ALA A 12 -9.73 -3.04 -4.82
CA ALA A 12 -10.84 -3.65 -4.10
C ALA A 12 -12.04 -2.73 -3.98
N GLY A 13 -11.83 -1.49 -3.51
CA GLY A 13 -12.91 -0.51 -3.33
C GLY A 13 -13.58 -0.11 -4.63
N MET A 14 -12.80 0.17 -5.68
CA MET A 14 -13.33 0.52 -7.00
C MET A 14 -14.12 -0.64 -7.62
N SER A 15 -13.64 -1.87 -7.48
CA SER A 15 -14.35 -3.06 -7.98
C SER A 15 -15.67 -3.28 -7.24
N ALA A 16 -15.67 -3.17 -5.91
CA ALA A 16 -16.90 -3.25 -5.12
C ALA A 16 -17.90 -2.16 -5.55
N ALA A 17 -17.44 -0.93 -5.69
CA ALA A 17 -18.28 0.20 -6.06
C ALA A 17 -18.93 0.00 -7.44
N LEU A 18 -18.21 -0.49 -8.44
CA LEU A 18 -18.75 -0.78 -9.76
C LEU A 18 -19.89 -1.80 -9.71
N PHE A 19 -19.72 -2.89 -8.96
CA PHE A 19 -20.74 -3.94 -8.84
C PHE A 19 -21.98 -3.43 -8.09
N LEU A 20 -21.79 -2.77 -6.96
CA LEU A 20 -22.91 -2.20 -6.18
C LEU A 20 -23.69 -1.14 -6.99
N LYS A 21 -22.97 -0.28 -7.72
CA LYS A 21 -23.62 0.75 -8.55
C LYS A 21 -24.41 0.15 -9.70
N ARG A 22 -23.90 -0.92 -10.32
CA ARG A 22 -24.64 -1.66 -11.36
C ARG A 22 -25.88 -2.34 -10.83
N ALA A 23 -25.92 -2.68 -9.55
CA ALA A 23 -27.11 -3.17 -8.85
C ALA A 23 -28.04 -2.03 -8.36
N ASN A 24 -27.79 -0.80 -8.79
CA ASN A 24 -28.59 0.40 -8.49
C ASN A 24 -28.64 0.79 -7.01
N LEU A 25 -27.62 0.42 -6.21
CA LEU A 25 -27.53 0.84 -4.82
C LEU A 25 -27.02 2.29 -4.71
N ASN A 26 -27.47 2.98 -3.66
CA ASN A 26 -26.99 4.31 -3.30
C ASN A 26 -25.67 4.18 -2.52
N ILE A 27 -24.56 4.43 -3.19
CA ILE A 27 -23.22 4.23 -2.65
C ILE A 27 -22.36 5.48 -2.73
N MET A 28 -21.31 5.53 -1.91
CA MET A 28 -20.25 6.54 -1.96
C MET A 28 -18.89 5.89 -1.68
N ILE A 29 -17.84 6.42 -2.28
CA ILE A 29 -16.45 6.10 -1.94
C ILE A 29 -15.88 7.26 -1.11
N ILE A 30 -15.22 6.94 0.01
CA ILE A 30 -14.40 7.87 0.76
C ILE A 30 -12.93 7.52 0.49
N GLU A 31 -12.16 8.49 0.00
CA GLU A 31 -10.73 8.33 -0.30
C GLU A 31 -9.95 9.50 0.28
N LYS A 32 -8.87 9.23 0.99
CA LYS A 32 -8.07 10.28 1.62
C LYS A 32 -7.09 11.00 0.69
N ALA A 33 -6.77 10.36 -0.44
CA ALA A 33 -5.74 10.84 -1.35
C ALA A 33 -6.16 10.62 -2.81
N THR A 34 -5.22 10.21 -3.66
CA THR A 34 -5.49 9.93 -5.08
C THR A 34 -6.07 8.52 -5.24
N PRO A 35 -7.14 8.33 -6.04
CA PRO A 35 -7.68 7.03 -6.36
C PRO A 35 -6.63 6.09 -6.98
N GLY A 36 -6.64 4.82 -6.55
CA GLY A 36 -5.73 3.79 -7.04
C GLY A 36 -4.99 3.03 -5.94
N GLY A 37 -4.89 3.60 -4.73
CA GLY A 37 -4.16 2.97 -3.62
C GLY A 37 -2.70 2.69 -4.02
N LYS A 38 -2.18 1.49 -3.73
CA LYS A 38 -0.79 1.11 -4.06
C LYS A 38 -0.46 1.07 -5.55
N LEU A 39 -1.43 1.06 -6.45
CA LEU A 39 -1.16 1.18 -7.88
C LEU A 39 -0.40 2.47 -8.22
N ILE A 40 -0.68 3.56 -7.49
CA ILE A 40 -0.02 4.86 -7.72
C ILE A 40 1.50 4.77 -7.54
N SER A 41 1.97 3.88 -6.67
CA SER A 41 3.38 3.66 -6.39
C SER A 41 3.98 2.43 -7.09
N THR A 42 3.24 1.78 -7.98
CA THR A 42 3.73 0.60 -8.71
C THR A 42 4.31 1.01 -10.06
N VAL A 43 5.60 0.72 -10.26
CA VAL A 43 6.36 1.11 -11.45
C VAL A 43 5.86 0.39 -12.70
N LEU A 44 5.75 -0.94 -12.61
CA LEU A 44 5.41 -1.79 -13.75
C LEU A 44 4.50 -2.92 -13.26
N ILE A 45 3.49 -3.26 -14.06
CA ILE A 45 2.60 -4.39 -13.80
C ILE A 45 2.77 -5.41 -14.92
N GLU A 46 3.37 -6.56 -14.60
CA GLU A 46 3.59 -7.69 -15.51
C GLU A 46 2.71 -8.91 -15.17
N ASN A 47 2.03 -8.89 -14.01
CA ASN A 47 1.37 -10.05 -13.40
C ASN A 47 -0.14 -9.87 -13.21
N TYR A 48 -0.76 -8.92 -13.88
CA TYR A 48 -2.21 -8.74 -13.89
C TYR A 48 -2.79 -9.17 -15.25
N PRO A 49 -3.42 -10.35 -15.36
CA PRO A 49 -3.92 -10.88 -16.63
C PRO A 49 -4.87 -9.91 -17.33
N GLY A 50 -4.65 -9.67 -18.62
CA GLY A 50 -5.43 -8.72 -19.42
C GLY A 50 -4.90 -7.29 -19.39
N TYR A 51 -3.81 -7.02 -18.66
CA TYR A 51 -3.10 -5.74 -18.66
C TYR A 51 -1.64 -5.97 -19.06
N ILE A 52 -1.22 -5.41 -20.19
CA ILE A 52 0.08 -5.69 -20.80
C ILE A 52 1.03 -4.55 -20.48
N GLU A 53 2.13 -4.88 -19.81
CA GLU A 53 3.33 -4.07 -19.54
C GLU A 53 3.10 -2.56 -19.48
N ASN A 54 2.43 -2.10 -18.41
CA ASN A 54 2.23 -0.68 -18.21
C ASN A 54 2.31 -0.33 -16.71
N THR A 55 2.30 0.96 -16.41
CA THR A 55 2.46 1.44 -15.04
C THR A 55 1.22 1.18 -14.17
N GLY A 56 1.41 1.11 -12.87
CA GLY A 56 0.30 1.05 -11.94
C GLY A 56 -0.60 2.29 -11.99
N ILE A 57 -0.01 3.47 -12.27
CA ILE A 57 -0.77 4.72 -12.43
C ILE A 57 -1.75 4.61 -13.60
N ASP A 58 -1.34 4.05 -14.74
CA ASP A 58 -2.22 3.88 -15.91
C ASP A 58 -3.41 2.96 -15.57
N LEU A 59 -3.15 1.86 -14.86
CA LEU A 59 -4.23 0.98 -14.42
C LEU A 59 -5.17 1.68 -13.43
N ALA A 60 -4.63 2.43 -12.47
CA ALA A 60 -5.43 3.22 -11.53
C ALA A 60 -6.35 4.22 -12.26
N MET A 61 -5.80 4.92 -13.27
CA MET A 61 -6.57 5.85 -14.11
C MET A 61 -7.65 5.15 -14.94
N ILE A 62 -7.40 3.94 -15.42
CA ILE A 62 -8.40 3.13 -16.14
C ILE A 62 -9.54 2.76 -15.18
N MET A 63 -9.24 2.28 -13.99
CA MET A 63 -10.24 1.90 -12.99
C MET A 63 -11.04 3.11 -12.50
N ASP A 64 -10.39 4.24 -12.22
CA ASP A 64 -11.04 5.49 -11.82
C ASP A 64 -11.97 6.02 -12.93
N ARG A 65 -11.56 5.97 -14.20
CA ARG A 65 -12.46 6.33 -15.32
C ARG A 65 -13.71 5.45 -15.38
N GLN A 66 -13.62 4.16 -15.01
CA GLN A 66 -14.80 3.30 -14.93
C GLN A 66 -15.76 3.77 -13.84
N THR A 67 -15.25 4.10 -12.64
CA THR A 67 -16.11 4.61 -11.54
C THR A 67 -16.78 5.92 -11.92
N LYS A 68 -16.04 6.84 -12.55
CA LYS A 68 -16.58 8.12 -13.06
C LYS A 68 -17.65 7.93 -14.14
N ARG A 69 -17.50 6.95 -15.05
CA ARG A 69 -18.51 6.62 -16.06
C ARG A 69 -19.83 6.20 -15.41
N PHE A 70 -19.80 5.51 -14.29
CA PHE A 70 -20.99 5.13 -13.52
C PHE A 70 -21.46 6.21 -12.55
N LYS A 71 -20.85 7.41 -12.57
CA LYS A 71 -21.17 8.54 -11.70
C LYS A 71 -21.21 8.14 -10.21
N ILE A 72 -20.23 7.33 -9.79
CA ILE A 72 -20.07 6.96 -8.39
C ILE A 72 -19.59 8.17 -7.61
N PRO A 73 -20.29 8.60 -6.55
CA PRO A 73 -19.87 9.74 -5.73
C PRO A 73 -18.57 9.43 -4.98
N TYR A 74 -17.67 10.41 -4.93
CA TYR A 74 -16.47 10.42 -4.11
C TYR A 74 -16.53 11.54 -3.09
N THR A 75 -16.03 11.27 -1.89
CA THR A 75 -15.63 12.27 -0.90
C THR A 75 -14.13 12.10 -0.65
N PHE A 76 -13.38 13.18 -0.79
CA PHE A 76 -11.95 13.21 -0.53
C PHE A 76 -11.71 13.64 0.92
N ALA A 77 -11.69 12.65 1.82
CA ALA A 77 -11.52 12.84 3.25
C ALA A 77 -10.84 11.62 3.89
N GLU A 78 -10.18 11.82 5.01
CA GLU A 78 -9.67 10.73 5.84
C GLU A 78 -10.75 10.27 6.81
N VAL A 79 -11.00 8.96 6.87
CA VAL A 79 -11.88 8.37 7.88
C VAL A 79 -11.15 8.39 9.22
N VAL A 80 -11.77 8.99 10.22
CA VAL A 80 -11.22 9.16 11.59
C VAL A 80 -11.70 8.05 12.52
N SER A 81 -12.99 7.69 12.44
CA SER A 81 -13.58 6.59 13.19
C SER A 81 -14.81 6.02 12.49
N VAL A 82 -15.19 4.82 12.89
CA VAL A 82 -16.43 4.17 12.47
C VAL A 82 -17.16 3.71 13.72
N GLU A 83 -18.44 4.05 13.80
CA GLU A 83 -19.33 3.64 14.89
C GLU A 83 -20.47 2.81 14.32
N LYS A 84 -20.89 1.79 15.07
CA LYS A 84 -22.11 1.04 14.77
C LYS A 84 -23.20 1.51 15.70
N LEU A 85 -24.18 2.25 15.15
CA LEU A 85 -25.30 2.83 15.93
C LEU A 85 -26.41 1.80 16.16
N ALA A 86 -26.67 0.94 15.17
CA ALA A 86 -27.68 -0.12 15.24
C ALA A 86 -27.35 -1.26 14.27
N GLU A 87 -28.18 -2.29 14.18
CA GLU A 87 -28.10 -3.25 13.09
C GLU A 87 -28.32 -2.53 11.76
N GLU A 88 -27.44 -2.74 10.80
CA GLU A 88 -27.45 -2.04 9.50
C GLU A 88 -27.45 -0.48 9.59
N HIS A 89 -26.78 0.08 10.62
CA HIS A 89 -26.63 1.52 10.74
C HIS A 89 -25.25 1.87 11.30
N PHE A 90 -24.43 2.48 10.46
CA PHE A 90 -23.07 2.92 10.76
C PHE A 90 -22.94 4.44 10.59
N LEU A 91 -22.18 5.07 11.47
CA LEU A 91 -21.73 6.44 11.38
C LEU A 91 -20.22 6.45 11.10
N ILE A 92 -19.81 7.11 10.02
CA ILE A 92 -18.44 7.23 9.57
C ILE A 92 -18.02 8.68 9.77
N HIS A 93 -17.12 8.91 10.71
CA HIS A 93 -16.52 10.22 10.97
C HIS A 93 -15.33 10.43 10.04
N THR A 94 -15.28 11.58 9.40
CA THR A 94 -14.19 11.95 8.49
C THR A 94 -13.68 13.35 8.78
N THR A 95 -12.56 13.71 8.15
CA THR A 95 -12.02 15.08 8.22
C THR A 95 -12.89 16.14 7.51
N ASP A 96 -13.88 15.71 6.73
CA ASP A 96 -14.80 16.58 5.96
C ASP A 96 -16.26 16.52 6.45
N GLY A 97 -16.53 15.79 7.54
CA GLY A 97 -17.85 15.61 8.10
C GLY A 97 -18.24 14.16 8.33
N ASP A 98 -19.48 13.95 8.73
CA ASP A 98 -20.00 12.65 9.13
C ASP A 98 -20.95 12.10 8.07
N TYR A 99 -20.88 10.79 7.86
CA TYR A 99 -21.68 10.09 6.86
C TYR A 99 -22.35 8.86 7.45
N GLU A 100 -23.59 8.62 7.08
CA GLU A 100 -24.36 7.46 7.55
C GLU A 100 -24.57 6.44 6.43
N ALA A 101 -24.42 5.14 6.75
CA ALA A 101 -24.66 4.05 5.85
C ALA A 101 -25.30 2.84 6.54
N LYS A 102 -26.05 2.04 5.78
CA LYS A 102 -26.54 0.75 6.26
C LYS A 102 -25.39 -0.26 6.38
N ARG A 103 -24.42 -0.22 5.47
CA ARG A 103 -23.27 -1.13 5.42
C ARG A 103 -22.01 -0.37 5.09
N VAL A 104 -20.89 -0.88 5.57
CA VAL A 104 -19.56 -0.32 5.30
C VAL A 104 -18.66 -1.40 4.68
N ILE A 105 -17.92 -1.05 3.62
CA ILE A 105 -16.82 -1.84 3.07
C ILE A 105 -15.52 -1.14 3.42
N TRP A 106 -14.69 -1.76 4.25
CA TRP A 106 -13.36 -1.28 4.53
C TRP A 106 -12.38 -1.82 3.48
N ALA A 107 -11.90 -0.96 2.59
CA ALA A 107 -11.00 -1.29 1.48
C ALA A 107 -9.74 -0.41 1.48
N ALA A 108 -9.32 0.05 2.68
CA ALA A 108 -8.22 1.01 2.85
C ALA A 108 -6.80 0.41 2.65
N GLY A 109 -6.73 -0.88 2.34
CA GLY A 109 -5.49 -1.55 1.96
C GLY A 109 -4.45 -1.59 3.09
N THR A 110 -3.18 -1.33 2.73
CA THR A 110 -2.03 -1.35 3.63
C THR A 110 -1.15 -0.13 3.42
N ILE A 111 -0.42 0.25 4.46
CA ILE A 111 0.60 1.32 4.45
C ILE A 111 2.00 0.73 4.63
N ALA A 112 3.02 1.43 4.14
CA ALA A 112 4.41 1.01 4.31
C ALA A 112 4.78 0.95 5.81
N LYS A 113 5.52 -0.09 6.19
CA LYS A 113 6.08 -0.20 7.54
C LYS A 113 7.19 0.81 7.73
N LEU A 114 7.20 1.46 8.89
CA LEU A 114 8.33 2.27 9.33
C LEU A 114 9.48 1.34 9.75
N LEU A 115 10.70 1.75 9.43
CA LEU A 115 11.91 1.04 9.82
C LEU A 115 12.18 1.25 11.32
N ASN A 116 11.74 2.39 11.88
CA ASN A 116 12.01 2.87 13.24
C ASN A 116 13.51 3.07 13.53
N ALA A 117 14.28 3.39 12.50
CA ALA A 117 15.66 3.81 12.64
C ALA A 117 15.75 5.26 13.15
N LYS A 118 16.87 5.59 13.81
CA LYS A 118 17.06 6.95 14.33
C LYS A 118 16.96 7.98 13.19
N ASN A 119 16.24 9.07 13.46
CA ASN A 119 15.99 10.19 12.53
C ASN A 119 15.15 9.84 11.29
N GLU A 120 14.57 8.64 11.17
CA GLU A 120 13.76 8.26 10.00
C GLU A 120 12.67 9.31 9.71
N GLN A 121 11.89 9.67 10.72
CA GLN A 121 10.76 10.61 10.55
C GLN A 121 11.21 12.03 10.17
N GLU A 122 12.39 12.44 10.60
CA GLU A 122 12.95 13.76 10.29
C GLU A 122 13.25 13.91 8.79
N PHE A 123 13.71 12.82 8.16
CA PHE A 123 14.10 12.83 6.75
C PHE A 123 13.01 12.34 5.79
N VAL A 124 11.82 11.95 6.26
CA VAL A 124 10.68 11.67 5.36
C VAL A 124 10.34 12.91 4.54
N GLY A 125 10.34 12.78 3.19
CA GLY A 125 10.21 13.90 2.26
C GLY A 125 11.44 14.81 2.15
N ARG A 126 12.53 14.47 2.87
CA ARG A 126 13.83 15.17 2.81
C ARG A 126 14.97 14.22 2.41
N GLY A 127 14.65 13.21 1.64
CA GLY A 127 15.56 12.16 1.17
C GLY A 127 15.08 10.75 1.50
N ILE A 128 14.21 10.54 2.50
CA ILE A 128 13.54 9.26 2.72
C ILE A 128 12.20 9.23 1.99
N SER A 129 11.96 8.14 1.27
CA SER A 129 10.72 7.85 0.55
C SER A 129 10.29 6.40 0.69
N TYR A 130 9.00 6.15 0.46
CA TYR A 130 8.39 4.82 0.38
C TYR A 130 7.83 4.54 -1.03
N CYS A 131 8.20 5.39 -2.01
CA CYS A 131 7.71 5.31 -3.39
C CYS A 131 8.80 5.76 -4.37
N ALA A 132 9.52 4.83 -4.99
CA ALA A 132 10.59 5.17 -5.94
C ALA A 132 10.06 5.82 -7.21
N ILE A 133 8.89 5.43 -7.70
CA ILE A 133 8.28 6.05 -8.89
C ILE A 133 7.86 7.49 -8.63
N CYS A 134 7.44 7.83 -7.40
CA CYS A 134 7.02 9.18 -7.04
C CYS A 134 8.22 10.12 -6.93
N ASP A 135 9.25 9.67 -6.22
CA ASP A 135 10.33 10.53 -5.73
C ASP A 135 11.70 10.24 -6.38
N GLY A 136 11.82 9.13 -7.13
CA GLY A 136 13.09 8.71 -7.71
C GLY A 136 13.72 9.76 -8.64
N SER A 137 12.92 10.52 -9.37
CA SER A 137 13.39 11.59 -10.26
C SER A 137 14.13 12.73 -9.52
N PHE A 138 13.82 12.98 -8.25
CA PHE A 138 14.55 13.96 -7.44
C PHE A 138 15.99 13.54 -7.12
N HIS A 139 16.30 12.25 -7.34
CA HIS A 139 17.62 11.67 -7.08
C HIS A 139 18.36 11.28 -8.37
N GLU A 140 18.02 11.93 -9.49
CA GLU A 140 18.72 11.72 -10.77
C GLU A 140 20.23 11.93 -10.60
N LYS A 141 21.04 10.96 -11.08
CA LYS A 141 22.51 10.96 -11.00
C LYS A 141 23.08 11.05 -9.58
N GLN A 142 22.29 10.73 -8.56
CA GLN A 142 22.74 10.65 -7.17
C GLN A 142 22.89 9.20 -6.73
N ASP A 143 23.60 9.00 -5.62
CA ASP A 143 23.69 7.71 -4.95
C ASP A 143 22.51 7.55 -3.99
N VAL A 144 21.84 6.41 -4.07
CA VAL A 144 20.67 6.10 -3.24
C VAL A 144 20.79 4.73 -2.58
N VAL A 145 20.04 4.56 -1.49
CA VAL A 145 19.94 3.30 -0.75
C VAL A 145 18.51 2.78 -0.86
N VAL A 146 18.36 1.48 -1.07
CA VAL A 146 17.08 0.76 -0.98
C VAL A 146 17.15 -0.19 0.22
N ILE A 147 16.19 -0.11 1.13
CA ILE A 147 16.16 -0.89 2.36
C ILE A 147 15.04 -1.93 2.26
N GLY A 148 15.42 -3.20 2.13
CA GLY A 148 14.50 -4.31 1.97
C GLY A 148 15.13 -5.47 1.20
N GLY A 149 14.54 -6.66 1.28
CA GLY A 149 15.11 -7.87 0.66
C GLY A 149 14.09 -8.72 -0.12
N GLY A 150 12.88 -8.19 -0.37
CA GLY A 150 11.84 -8.85 -1.15
C GLY A 150 11.70 -8.30 -2.56
N ASN A 151 10.72 -8.83 -3.32
CA ASN A 151 10.45 -8.43 -4.71
C ASN A 151 10.34 -6.92 -4.87
N SER A 152 9.50 -6.26 -4.07
CA SER A 152 9.31 -4.81 -4.17
C SER A 152 10.62 -4.02 -4.04
N ALA A 153 11.50 -4.40 -3.11
CA ALA A 153 12.79 -3.73 -2.96
C ALA A 153 13.66 -3.85 -4.22
N LEU A 154 13.69 -5.04 -4.85
CA LEU A 154 14.49 -5.27 -6.04
C LEU A 154 13.88 -4.64 -7.30
N GLU A 155 12.56 -4.70 -7.48
CA GLU A 155 11.84 -4.05 -8.58
C GLU A 155 12.10 -2.54 -8.59
N GLU A 156 11.94 -1.90 -7.43
CA GLU A 156 12.16 -0.47 -7.27
C GLU A 156 13.64 -0.07 -7.39
N ALA A 157 14.55 -0.92 -6.91
CA ALA A 157 15.99 -0.69 -7.09
C ALA A 157 16.41 -0.77 -8.56
N LEU A 158 15.85 -1.72 -9.33
CA LEU A 158 16.07 -1.82 -10.77
C LEU A 158 15.53 -0.61 -11.53
N TYR A 159 14.41 -0.04 -11.06
CA TYR A 159 13.89 1.22 -11.61
C TYR A 159 14.84 2.38 -11.29
N LEU A 160 15.24 2.55 -10.02
CA LEU A 160 16.16 3.60 -9.58
C LEU A 160 17.51 3.53 -10.29
N ALA A 161 18.01 2.33 -10.60
CA ALA A 161 19.26 2.15 -11.33
C ALA A 161 19.25 2.74 -12.76
N LYS A 162 18.06 2.98 -13.35
CA LYS A 162 17.94 3.64 -14.65
C LYS A 162 18.21 5.15 -14.57
N ILE A 163 17.96 5.77 -13.43
CA ILE A 163 18.01 7.23 -13.22
C ILE A 163 19.12 7.67 -12.26
N CYS A 164 19.41 6.87 -11.24
CA CYS A 164 20.43 7.17 -10.24
C CYS A 164 21.84 6.76 -10.72
N ASN A 165 22.86 7.29 -10.04
CA ASN A 165 24.25 6.93 -10.30
C ASN A 165 24.59 5.57 -9.72
N LYS A 166 24.22 5.32 -8.45
CA LYS A 166 24.42 4.06 -7.74
C LYS A 166 23.22 3.75 -6.85
N VAL A 167 22.86 2.47 -6.78
CA VAL A 167 21.80 1.97 -5.89
C VAL A 167 22.38 0.89 -4.98
N THR A 168 22.40 1.13 -3.68
CA THR A 168 22.81 0.13 -2.69
C THR A 168 21.59 -0.49 -2.04
N ILE A 169 21.39 -1.79 -2.21
CA ILE A 169 20.27 -2.51 -1.61
C ILE A 169 20.73 -3.20 -0.33
N ILE A 170 20.05 -2.94 0.78
CA ILE A 170 20.41 -3.47 2.09
C ILE A 170 19.30 -4.37 2.61
N THR A 171 19.64 -5.59 3.00
CA THR A 171 18.74 -6.49 3.71
C THR A 171 19.31 -6.92 5.06
N ARG A 172 18.44 -6.95 6.09
CA ARG A 172 18.80 -7.49 7.40
C ARG A 172 18.87 -9.02 7.44
N GLY A 173 18.31 -9.69 6.44
CA GLY A 173 18.38 -11.14 6.30
C GLY A 173 19.75 -11.59 5.79
N HIS A 174 20.11 -12.86 6.06
CA HIS A 174 21.30 -13.49 5.50
C HIS A 174 21.24 -13.63 3.98
N GLN A 175 20.03 -13.57 3.39
CA GLN A 175 19.80 -13.66 1.96
C GLN A 175 18.62 -12.77 1.56
N PHE A 176 18.64 -12.31 0.32
CA PHE A 176 17.47 -11.71 -0.31
C PHE A 176 16.39 -12.77 -0.54
N ARG A 177 15.10 -12.40 -0.36
CA ARG A 177 13.93 -13.28 -0.52
C ARG A 177 13.15 -12.99 -1.79
N ALA A 178 13.77 -12.26 -2.72
CA ALA A 178 13.15 -11.93 -4.00
C ALA A 178 13.26 -13.11 -4.98
N ASP A 179 12.43 -13.07 -6.00
CA ASP A 179 12.41 -14.06 -7.08
C ASP A 179 13.76 -14.10 -7.81
N LYS A 180 14.14 -15.32 -8.26
CA LYS A 180 15.43 -15.56 -8.92
C LYS A 180 15.67 -14.62 -10.10
N VAL A 181 14.64 -14.34 -10.91
CA VAL A 181 14.73 -13.45 -12.07
C VAL A 181 15.11 -12.03 -11.66
N LEU A 182 14.53 -11.51 -10.58
CA LEU A 182 14.85 -10.18 -10.07
C LEU A 182 16.26 -10.13 -9.49
N MET A 183 16.66 -11.19 -8.77
CA MET A 183 18.02 -11.30 -8.24
C MET A 183 19.08 -11.34 -9.34
N GLU A 184 18.84 -12.08 -10.44
CA GLU A 184 19.73 -12.12 -11.59
C GLU A 184 19.85 -10.75 -12.26
N LYS A 185 18.71 -10.06 -12.50
CA LYS A 185 18.70 -8.70 -13.05
C LYS A 185 19.50 -7.73 -12.16
N ALA A 186 19.33 -7.81 -10.83
CA ALA A 186 20.04 -6.94 -9.89
C ALA A 186 21.55 -7.23 -9.85
N ARG A 187 21.97 -8.50 -9.81
CA ARG A 187 23.38 -8.90 -9.81
C ARG A 187 24.12 -8.51 -11.09
N ASN A 188 23.44 -8.52 -12.22
CA ASN A 188 24.02 -8.18 -13.53
C ASN A 188 24.00 -6.67 -13.81
N ASN A 189 23.51 -5.85 -12.89
CA ASN A 189 23.45 -4.39 -13.06
C ASN A 189 24.64 -3.74 -12.35
N GLU A 190 25.54 -3.12 -13.10
CA GLU A 190 26.77 -2.50 -12.60
C GLU A 190 26.54 -1.35 -11.60
N LYS A 191 25.36 -0.76 -11.63
CA LYS A 191 24.98 0.32 -10.69
C LYS A 191 24.42 -0.20 -9.36
N ILE A 192 24.11 -1.50 -9.26
CA ILE A 192 23.50 -2.09 -8.07
C ILE A 192 24.55 -2.77 -7.19
N VAL A 193 24.56 -2.42 -5.91
CA VAL A 193 25.35 -3.08 -4.88
C VAL A 193 24.42 -3.75 -3.89
N LEU A 194 24.62 -5.04 -3.64
CA LEU A 194 23.83 -5.85 -2.72
C LEU A 194 24.58 -6.00 -1.39
N ILE A 195 23.95 -5.63 -0.28
CA ILE A 195 24.47 -5.78 1.08
C ILE A 195 23.50 -6.64 1.88
N GLU A 196 23.95 -7.82 2.27
CA GLU A 196 23.19 -8.75 3.09
C GLU A 196 23.59 -8.65 4.56
N HIS A 197 22.71 -9.12 5.45
CA HIS A 197 22.93 -9.24 6.90
C HIS A 197 23.31 -7.92 7.60
N HIS A 198 22.85 -6.79 7.06
CA HIS A 198 23.03 -5.48 7.68
C HIS A 198 21.68 -4.86 8.06
N GLU A 199 21.66 -4.15 9.18
CA GLU A 199 20.51 -3.33 9.58
C GLU A 199 20.81 -1.84 9.47
N THR A 200 19.85 -1.08 9.02
CA THR A 200 19.93 0.38 9.02
C THR A 200 19.61 0.89 10.42
N ILE A 201 20.51 1.67 11.00
CA ILE A 201 20.40 2.15 12.39
C ILE A 201 20.11 3.64 12.49
N SER A 202 20.56 4.45 11.55
CA SER A 202 20.23 5.88 11.51
C SER A 202 20.29 6.47 10.11
N PHE A 203 19.68 7.63 9.99
CA PHE A 203 19.75 8.53 8.86
C PHE A 203 20.32 9.85 9.34
N ASP A 204 21.29 10.40 8.61
CA ASP A 204 21.98 11.60 9.03
C ASP A 204 22.15 12.59 7.87
N GLY A 205 22.14 13.88 8.19
CA GLY A 205 22.28 14.99 7.25
C GLY A 205 21.98 16.31 7.95
N SER A 206 22.12 17.41 7.22
CA SER A 206 21.79 18.74 7.76
C SER A 206 20.32 19.11 7.52
N THR A 207 19.97 19.45 6.28
CA THR A 207 18.59 19.76 5.85
C THR A 207 17.97 18.61 5.05
N LEU A 208 18.79 17.94 4.25
CA LEU A 208 18.44 16.79 3.45
C LEU A 208 19.30 15.61 3.89
N LEU A 209 18.87 14.40 3.55
CA LEU A 209 19.62 13.18 3.78
C LEU A 209 21.00 13.26 3.08
N GLU A 210 22.06 12.91 3.80
CA GLU A 210 23.43 12.87 3.29
C GLU A 210 24.08 11.51 3.45
N LYS A 211 23.66 10.74 4.45
CA LYS A 211 24.18 9.40 4.70
C LYS A 211 23.19 8.50 5.41
N VAL A 212 23.34 7.22 5.16
CA VAL A 212 22.63 6.11 5.83
C VAL A 212 23.66 5.30 6.62
N VAL A 213 23.40 5.11 7.90
CA VAL A 213 24.30 4.35 8.78
C VAL A 213 23.76 2.94 8.94
N ILE A 214 24.60 1.96 8.64
CA ILE A 214 24.26 0.55 8.72
C ILE A 214 25.18 -0.18 9.71
N ARG A 215 24.71 -1.28 10.27
CA ARG A 215 25.46 -2.15 11.15
C ARG A 215 25.43 -3.58 10.63
N ASP A 216 26.60 -4.16 10.47
CA ASP A 216 26.74 -5.59 10.25
C ASP A 216 26.23 -6.36 11.47
N ARG A 217 25.33 -7.30 11.28
CA ARG A 217 24.66 -8.01 12.37
C ARG A 217 25.50 -9.15 12.97
N ASP A 218 26.56 -9.59 12.27
CA ASP A 218 27.49 -10.61 12.78
C ASP A 218 28.60 -9.97 13.58
N THR A 219 29.23 -8.92 13.05
CA THR A 219 30.43 -8.31 13.62
C THR A 219 30.13 -7.09 14.50
N GLY A 220 28.95 -6.49 14.34
CA GLY A 220 28.60 -5.21 14.95
C GLY A 220 29.28 -4.00 14.32
N GLN A 221 30.06 -4.18 13.25
CA GLN A 221 30.75 -3.10 12.56
C GLN A 221 29.76 -2.09 11.99
N ILE A 222 30.03 -0.80 12.22
CA ILE A 222 29.24 0.30 11.70
C ILE A 222 29.89 0.83 10.44
N THR A 223 29.06 1.05 9.40
CA THR A 223 29.47 1.63 8.13
C THR A 223 28.54 2.79 7.76
N GLU A 224 29.11 3.90 7.34
CA GLU A 224 28.37 5.04 6.79
C GLU A 224 28.35 4.95 5.26
N LEU A 225 27.16 4.99 4.68
CA LEU A 225 26.96 5.04 3.24
C LEU A 225 26.52 6.44 2.84
N SER A 226 27.30 7.11 1.99
CA SER A 226 26.88 8.38 1.40
C SER A 226 25.69 8.12 0.49
N ALA A 227 24.58 8.80 0.73
CA ALA A 227 23.36 8.67 -0.05
C ALA A 227 22.49 9.92 0.07
N ARG A 228 21.95 10.38 -1.04
CA ARG A 228 21.01 11.50 -1.10
C ARG A 228 19.55 11.05 -1.06
N GLY A 229 19.29 9.76 -1.25
CA GLY A 229 17.95 9.16 -1.15
C GLY A 229 18.00 7.81 -0.45
N ALA A 230 16.97 7.52 0.35
CA ALA A 230 16.76 6.22 0.97
C ALA A 230 15.31 5.78 0.75
N PHE A 231 15.12 4.62 0.12
CA PHE A 231 13.83 4.07 -0.23
C PHE A 231 13.54 2.82 0.60
N ILE A 232 12.44 2.83 1.38
CA ILE A 232 12.17 1.81 2.40
C ILE A 232 11.10 0.83 1.94
N TYR A 233 11.47 -0.45 1.78
CA TYR A 233 10.61 -1.56 1.33
C TYR A 233 10.70 -2.78 2.24
N ILE A 234 10.37 -2.61 3.53
CA ILE A 234 10.42 -3.66 4.57
C ILE A 234 9.08 -4.33 4.85
N GLY A 235 8.11 -4.10 3.98
CA GLY A 235 6.77 -4.65 4.08
C GLY A 235 5.71 -3.60 4.40
N PHE A 236 4.50 -4.09 4.69
CA PHE A 236 3.32 -3.27 4.87
C PHE A 236 2.59 -3.63 6.17
N THR A 237 1.80 -2.68 6.67
CA THR A 237 0.88 -2.87 7.80
C THR A 237 -0.55 -2.59 7.31
N PRO A 238 -1.56 -3.37 7.70
CA PRO A 238 -2.93 -3.10 7.28
C PRO A 238 -3.43 -1.77 7.86
N SER A 239 -4.17 -1.01 7.03
CA SER A 239 -4.83 0.23 7.43
C SER A 239 -6.16 -0.07 8.13
N SER A 240 -6.10 -0.76 9.27
CA SER A 240 -7.25 -1.34 9.97
C SER A 240 -7.37 -0.94 11.43
N THR A 241 -6.34 -0.31 12.00
CA THR A 241 -6.29 0.03 13.44
C THR A 241 -7.46 0.90 13.90
N ILE A 242 -8.03 1.68 13.01
CA ILE A 242 -9.22 2.50 13.25
C ILE A 242 -10.46 1.65 13.59
N LEU A 243 -10.46 0.37 13.22
CA LEU A 243 -11.54 -0.59 13.49
C LEU A 243 -11.25 -1.48 14.72
N SER A 244 -10.25 -1.16 15.53
CA SER A 244 -9.85 -1.97 16.70
C SER A 244 -10.95 -2.10 17.76
N ASN A 245 -11.86 -1.14 17.83
CA ASN A 245 -13.04 -1.16 18.72
C ASN A 245 -14.04 -2.28 18.41
N PHE A 246 -13.97 -2.89 17.20
CA PHE A 246 -14.90 -3.95 16.77
C PHE A 246 -14.39 -5.37 17.07
N ASP A 247 -13.16 -5.51 17.59
CA ASP A 247 -12.53 -6.80 17.90
C ASP A 247 -12.55 -7.77 16.69
N ILE A 248 -12.24 -7.25 15.51
CA ILE A 248 -12.24 -7.98 14.22
C ILE A 248 -10.84 -8.17 13.65
N LEU A 249 -9.79 -7.81 14.39
CA LEU A 249 -8.42 -7.85 13.94
C LEU A 249 -7.69 -9.07 14.52
N ASN A 250 -6.87 -9.72 13.68
CA ASN A 250 -5.93 -10.74 14.17
C ASN A 250 -4.69 -10.09 14.83
N ASP A 251 -3.75 -10.92 15.30
CA ASP A 251 -2.52 -10.46 15.96
C ASP A 251 -1.65 -9.55 15.10
N GLU A 252 -1.66 -9.75 13.77
CA GLU A 252 -0.96 -8.92 12.79
C GLU A 252 -1.76 -7.68 12.35
N LYS A 253 -2.92 -7.44 12.98
CA LYS A 253 -3.85 -6.33 12.70
C LYS A 253 -4.60 -6.43 11.36
N TYR A 254 -4.58 -7.57 10.69
CA TYR A 254 -5.45 -7.79 9.53
C TYR A 254 -6.89 -8.06 9.96
N ILE A 255 -7.83 -7.60 9.14
CA ILE A 255 -9.26 -7.80 9.39
C ILE A 255 -9.64 -9.25 9.05
N VAL A 256 -10.27 -9.93 10.01
CA VAL A 256 -10.79 -11.29 9.84
C VAL A 256 -12.18 -11.21 9.23
N VAL A 257 -12.37 -11.89 8.11
CA VAL A 257 -13.63 -11.93 7.36
C VAL A 257 -14.03 -13.38 7.02
N ASP A 258 -15.29 -13.61 6.78
CA ASP A 258 -15.81 -14.87 6.23
C ASP A 258 -15.60 -14.94 4.69
N GLN A 259 -16.09 -16.03 4.07
CA GLN A 259 -16.02 -16.24 2.63
C GLN A 259 -16.82 -15.20 1.80
N ASN A 260 -17.70 -14.43 2.44
CA ASN A 260 -18.47 -13.33 1.84
C ASN A 260 -17.83 -11.96 2.10
N CYS A 261 -16.62 -11.94 2.64
CA CYS A 261 -15.93 -10.73 3.06
C CYS A 261 -16.65 -9.95 4.19
N GLU A 262 -17.60 -10.55 4.91
CA GLU A 262 -18.25 -9.94 6.08
C GLU A 262 -17.45 -10.27 7.33
N THR A 263 -17.28 -9.28 8.21
CA THR A 263 -16.68 -9.49 9.53
C THR A 263 -17.70 -10.11 10.49
N LYS A 264 -17.29 -10.44 11.71
CA LYS A 264 -18.27 -10.85 12.76
C LYS A 264 -19.26 -9.74 13.12
N VAL A 265 -18.99 -8.51 12.74
CA VAL A 265 -19.89 -7.36 12.92
C VAL A 265 -20.78 -7.23 11.70
N LYS A 266 -22.06 -7.60 11.85
CA LYS A 266 -23.04 -7.55 10.77
C LYS A 266 -23.11 -6.18 10.11
N GLY A 267 -23.03 -6.17 8.76
CA GLY A 267 -23.03 -4.97 7.95
C GLY A 267 -21.64 -4.33 7.76
N LEU A 268 -20.60 -4.79 8.48
CA LEU A 268 -19.21 -4.37 8.28
C LEU A 268 -18.45 -5.42 7.47
N TYR A 269 -18.03 -5.04 6.28
CA TYR A 269 -17.28 -5.84 5.32
C TYR A 269 -15.87 -5.32 5.18
N ALA A 270 -14.95 -6.15 4.72
CA ALA A 270 -13.62 -5.70 4.34
C ALA A 270 -13.09 -6.44 3.11
N ALA A 271 -12.28 -5.76 2.30
CA ALA A 271 -11.77 -6.29 1.03
C ALA A 271 -10.38 -5.75 0.70
N GLY A 272 -9.60 -6.53 -0.04
CA GLY A 272 -8.25 -6.15 -0.48
C GLY A 272 -7.17 -6.50 0.53
N ASP A 273 -6.08 -5.75 0.49
CA ASP A 273 -4.87 -6.10 1.24
C ASP A 273 -4.98 -5.95 2.76
N CYS A 274 -6.01 -5.28 3.26
CA CYS A 274 -6.25 -5.11 4.70
C CYS A 274 -6.86 -6.33 5.39
N ILE A 275 -7.34 -7.34 4.64
CA ILE A 275 -7.90 -8.56 5.22
C ILE A 275 -6.83 -9.64 5.45
N GLU A 276 -7.11 -10.58 6.34
CA GLU A 276 -6.31 -11.78 6.53
C GLU A 276 -6.39 -12.67 5.29
N LYS A 277 -5.28 -12.83 4.59
CA LYS A 277 -5.15 -13.69 3.40
C LYS A 277 -3.69 -13.98 3.06
N GLN A 278 -3.47 -15.05 2.30
CA GLN A 278 -2.13 -15.46 1.89
C GLN A 278 -1.57 -14.63 0.73
N VAL A 279 -2.40 -14.31 -0.27
CA VAL A 279 -1.96 -13.66 -1.51
C VAL A 279 -2.50 -12.24 -1.59
N ARG A 280 -1.60 -11.27 -1.70
CA ARG A 280 -1.91 -9.84 -1.85
C ARG A 280 -1.44 -9.39 -3.22
N GLN A 281 -2.38 -9.36 -4.16
CA GLN A 281 -2.18 -8.99 -5.57
C GLN A 281 -3.38 -8.16 -6.06
N ILE A 282 -3.21 -7.46 -7.17
CA ILE A 282 -4.29 -6.69 -7.82
C ILE A 282 -5.50 -7.58 -8.08
N ALA A 283 -5.28 -8.77 -8.66
CA ALA A 283 -6.33 -9.72 -8.99
C ALA A 283 -7.12 -10.17 -7.75
N THR A 284 -6.43 -10.49 -6.65
CA THR A 284 -7.11 -10.90 -5.41
C THR A 284 -7.86 -9.74 -4.75
N ALA A 285 -7.33 -8.51 -4.81
CA ALA A 285 -8.02 -7.34 -4.30
C ALA A 285 -9.30 -7.04 -5.11
N VAL A 286 -9.25 -7.15 -6.43
CA VAL A 286 -10.43 -7.03 -7.33
C VAL A 286 -11.46 -8.11 -6.97
N ALA A 287 -11.03 -9.37 -6.82
CA ALA A 287 -11.91 -10.49 -6.48
C ALA A 287 -12.59 -10.29 -5.12
N ASP A 288 -11.86 -9.85 -4.10
CA ASP A 288 -12.44 -9.56 -2.78
C ASP A 288 -13.52 -8.49 -2.88
N GLY A 289 -13.25 -7.38 -3.60
CA GLY A 289 -14.21 -6.30 -3.80
C GLY A 289 -15.50 -6.79 -4.48
N ILE A 290 -15.36 -7.64 -5.50
CA ILE A 290 -16.50 -8.23 -6.21
C ILE A 290 -17.28 -9.20 -5.30
N SER A 291 -16.59 -10.04 -4.53
CA SER A 291 -17.19 -10.99 -3.58
C SER A 291 -18.00 -10.25 -2.51
N CYS A 292 -17.41 -9.24 -1.93
CA CYS A 292 -18.03 -8.36 -0.95
C CYS A 292 -19.30 -7.69 -1.52
N ALA A 293 -19.21 -7.07 -2.69
CA ALA A 293 -20.35 -6.45 -3.35
C ALA A 293 -21.46 -7.47 -3.67
N SER A 294 -21.09 -8.65 -4.17
CA SER A 294 -22.04 -9.71 -4.52
C SER A 294 -22.79 -10.23 -3.28
N ALA A 295 -22.09 -10.36 -2.13
CA ALA A 295 -22.71 -10.75 -0.88
C ALA A 295 -23.71 -9.71 -0.37
N ILE A 296 -23.35 -8.42 -0.50
CA ILE A 296 -24.22 -7.30 -0.12
C ILE A 296 -25.46 -7.26 -1.01
N ILE A 297 -25.29 -7.35 -2.34
CA ILE A 297 -26.41 -7.30 -3.31
C ILE A 297 -27.48 -8.36 -3.01
N LYS A 298 -27.08 -9.56 -2.58
CA LYS A 298 -28.02 -10.62 -2.22
C LYS A 298 -28.89 -10.33 -0.99
N LYS A 299 -28.54 -9.29 -0.21
CA LYS A 299 -29.26 -8.89 1.00
C LYS A 299 -30.21 -7.70 0.78
N PHE A 300 -30.24 -7.14 -0.43
CA PHE A 300 -31.18 -6.14 -0.91
C PHE A 300 -32.23 -6.73 -1.84
#